data_39415c9a4b94a6dfaea25d977d97a09d
#
_entry.id   39415c9a4b94a6dfaea25d977d97a09d
#
_cell.length_a   1.000
_cell.length_b   1.000
_cell.length_c   1.000
_cell.angle_alpha   90.00
_cell.angle_beta   90.00
_cell.angle_gamma   90.00
#
_symmetry.space_group_name_H-M   'P 1'
#
loop_
_entity.id
_entity.type
_entity.pdbx_description
1 polymer ?
#
loop_
_entity_poly.entity_id
_entity_poly.type
_entity_poly.pdbx_seq_one_letter_code
_entity_poly.pdbx_strand_id
1 'polypeptide(L)'
;MTDHTVKKNPASIPHSIWHADDLRRAEKEAADSLGITLYELMQRAGEAAFNVARTAYPDASHYLILCGHGNNGGDGYVVARLAVAAGLRVTLLALESDKPLPEEAGMAREAWLNAGGIIHAPDIVWPEDVDVIVDGLLGTGLMRAPRDDVAALITRANAHPAPVVALDIPSGLMAQTGVTPGVSIEAARTVTFIALKPGLLTGKARDVVGTLHHNALGLENWLAGQDTHITRFDASLLAQWLPPRRPTSHKGDHGRLLIIGGDRGTAGAIRMTGEAALRSGAGLIRVLTRSENISPIITARPELMVHELTPQAIEEGLEWADVVVIGPGLGQQEWGKQALQKAE
;
A
#
# COMPACT_ATOMS: atom_id res chain seq x y z
N MET A 1 -38.08 17.29 -1.53
CA MET A 1 -37.73 15.88 -1.28
C MET A 1 -36.41 15.62 -1.95
N THR A 2 -35.31 15.80 -1.24
CA THR A 2 -33.94 15.59 -1.74
C THR A 2 -33.55 14.17 -1.39
N ASP A 3 -33.40 13.37 -2.43
CA ASP A 3 -32.95 11.97 -2.37
C ASP A 3 -31.48 11.93 -1.96
N HIS A 4 -31.24 11.61 -0.68
CA HIS A 4 -29.90 11.33 -0.15
C HIS A 4 -29.56 9.86 -0.47
N THR A 5 -29.16 9.60 -1.73
CA THR A 5 -28.48 8.35 -2.05
C THR A 5 -27.16 8.31 -1.28
N VAL A 6 -27.16 7.52 -0.21
CA VAL A 6 -25.97 7.16 0.54
C VAL A 6 -25.00 6.50 -0.44
N LYS A 7 -23.95 7.25 -0.87
CA LYS A 7 -22.83 6.65 -1.58
C LYS A 7 -22.26 5.56 -0.66
N LYS A 8 -22.42 4.29 -1.05
CA LYS A 8 -21.75 3.18 -0.38
C LYS A 8 -20.25 3.52 -0.35
N ASN A 9 -19.69 3.72 0.85
CA ASN A 9 -18.26 3.81 1.02
C ASN A 9 -17.61 2.61 0.30
N PRO A 10 -16.53 2.80 -0.45
CA PRO A 10 -15.75 1.67 -0.93
C PRO A 10 -15.43 0.79 0.28
N ALA A 11 -15.63 -0.53 0.13
CA ALA A 11 -15.36 -1.48 1.21
C ALA A 11 -14.01 -1.13 1.85
N SER A 12 -14.00 -0.92 3.17
CA SER A 12 -12.76 -0.51 3.85
C SER A 12 -11.73 -1.62 3.64
N ILE A 13 -10.55 -1.24 3.14
CA ILE A 13 -9.43 -2.19 3.02
C ILE A 13 -9.05 -2.71 4.41
N PRO A 14 -8.62 -3.98 4.56
CA PRO A 14 -8.33 -4.58 5.86
C PRO A 14 -7.21 -3.87 6.61
N HIS A 15 -7.16 -4.03 7.91
CA HIS A 15 -6.11 -3.47 8.77
C HIS A 15 -4.86 -4.35 8.81
N SER A 16 -5.00 -5.67 8.65
CA SER A 16 -3.90 -6.62 8.65
C SER A 16 -3.09 -6.53 7.35
N ILE A 17 -1.77 -6.49 7.49
CA ILE A 17 -0.81 -6.42 6.38
C ILE A 17 0.14 -7.60 6.51
N TRP A 18 0.36 -8.31 5.40
CA TRP A 18 1.14 -9.52 5.34
C TRP A 18 2.43 -9.33 4.55
N HIS A 19 3.52 -9.86 5.07
CA HIS A 19 4.72 -10.02 4.23
C HIS A 19 4.41 -10.91 3.03
N ALA A 20 4.82 -10.48 1.84
CA ALA A 20 4.51 -11.20 0.61
C ALA A 20 5.05 -12.64 0.59
N ASP A 21 6.19 -12.87 1.23
CA ASP A 21 6.80 -14.20 1.32
C ASP A 21 6.04 -15.13 2.28
N ASP A 22 5.51 -14.58 3.38
CA ASP A 22 4.70 -15.34 4.33
C ASP A 22 3.37 -15.71 3.69
N LEU A 23 2.76 -14.78 2.97
CA LEU A 23 1.51 -15.03 2.26
C LEU A 23 1.68 -16.13 1.21
N ARG A 24 2.72 -16.09 0.38
CA ARG A 24 2.99 -17.15 -0.62
C ARG A 24 3.20 -18.53 0.00
N ARG A 25 3.84 -18.59 1.18
CA ARG A 25 4.02 -19.87 1.89
C ARG A 25 2.70 -20.39 2.45
N ALA A 26 1.83 -19.48 2.86
CA ALA A 26 0.55 -19.80 3.47
C ALA A 26 -0.59 -20.06 2.46
N GLU A 27 -0.43 -19.67 1.20
CA GLU A 27 -1.48 -19.82 0.17
C GLU A 27 -2.03 -21.25 0.05
N LYS A 28 -1.16 -22.25 0.11
CA LYS A 28 -1.60 -23.66 0.06
C LYS A 28 -2.41 -24.05 1.28
N GLU A 29 -1.93 -23.70 2.49
CA GLU A 29 -2.65 -23.96 3.73
C GLU A 29 -3.99 -23.24 3.75
N ALA A 30 -4.02 -21.99 3.26
CA ALA A 30 -5.22 -21.20 3.14
C ALA A 30 -6.24 -21.84 2.18
N ALA A 31 -5.82 -22.31 1.00
CA ALA A 31 -6.66 -23.01 0.06
C ALA A 31 -7.20 -24.34 0.64
N ASP A 32 -6.31 -25.11 1.27
CA ASP A 32 -6.67 -26.37 1.94
C ASP A 32 -7.75 -26.13 3.04
N SER A 33 -7.69 -25.01 3.75
CA SER A 33 -8.68 -24.64 4.77
C SER A 33 -10.09 -24.45 4.22
N LEU A 34 -10.21 -24.10 2.96
CA LEU A 34 -11.48 -24.00 2.22
C LEU A 34 -11.84 -25.28 1.47
N GLY A 35 -10.95 -26.28 1.42
CA GLY A 35 -11.13 -27.49 0.61
C GLY A 35 -11.12 -27.22 -0.89
N ILE A 36 -10.37 -26.21 -1.36
CA ILE A 36 -10.22 -25.82 -2.75
C ILE A 36 -8.79 -25.98 -3.24
N THR A 37 -8.62 -26.08 -4.54
CA THR A 37 -7.31 -26.12 -5.20
C THR A 37 -6.72 -24.70 -5.34
N LEU A 38 -5.41 -24.60 -5.53
CA LEU A 38 -4.76 -23.32 -5.86
C LEU A 38 -5.26 -22.76 -7.21
N TYR A 39 -5.64 -23.63 -8.15
CA TYR A 39 -6.23 -23.18 -9.40
C TYR A 39 -7.63 -22.55 -9.18
N GLU A 40 -8.46 -23.10 -8.30
CA GLU A 40 -9.73 -22.46 -7.93
C GLU A 40 -9.53 -21.14 -7.23
N LEU A 41 -8.47 -21.01 -6.41
CA LEU A 41 -8.09 -19.73 -5.81
C LEU A 41 -7.69 -18.70 -6.88
N MET A 42 -6.91 -19.10 -7.90
CA MET A 42 -6.56 -18.29 -9.07
C MET A 42 -7.82 -17.87 -9.87
N GLN A 43 -8.77 -18.77 -10.05
CA GLN A 43 -10.03 -18.43 -10.71
C GLN A 43 -10.80 -17.34 -9.95
N ARG A 44 -10.86 -17.41 -8.63
CA ARG A 44 -11.48 -16.36 -7.79
C ARG A 44 -10.74 -15.04 -7.89
N ALA A 45 -9.40 -15.05 -7.98
CA ALA A 45 -8.58 -13.85 -8.16
C ALA A 45 -8.88 -13.16 -9.50
N GLY A 46 -8.87 -13.92 -10.60
CA GLY A 46 -9.24 -13.39 -11.91
C GLY A 46 -10.67 -12.87 -11.98
N GLU A 47 -11.61 -13.57 -11.35
CA GLU A 47 -13.03 -13.12 -11.26
C GLU A 47 -13.14 -11.81 -10.47
N ALA A 48 -12.47 -11.69 -9.33
CA ALA A 48 -12.47 -10.47 -8.52
C ALA A 48 -11.93 -9.28 -9.33
N ALA A 49 -10.82 -9.47 -10.04
CA ALA A 49 -10.23 -8.46 -10.88
C ALA A 49 -11.13 -8.06 -12.06
N PHE A 50 -11.73 -9.04 -12.74
CA PHE A 50 -12.66 -8.79 -13.83
C PHE A 50 -13.88 -8.00 -13.35
N ASN A 51 -14.47 -8.35 -12.20
CA ASN A 51 -15.60 -7.64 -11.62
C ASN A 51 -15.28 -6.20 -11.27
N VAL A 52 -14.08 -5.92 -10.74
CA VAL A 52 -13.61 -4.54 -10.48
C VAL A 52 -13.47 -3.77 -11.79
N ALA A 53 -12.86 -4.37 -12.82
CA ALA A 53 -12.68 -3.73 -14.12
C ALA A 53 -14.04 -3.43 -14.78
N ARG A 54 -14.97 -4.38 -14.78
CA ARG A 54 -16.33 -4.20 -15.34
C ARG A 54 -17.15 -3.13 -14.61
N THR A 55 -17.03 -3.08 -13.28
CA THR A 55 -17.73 -2.07 -12.48
C THR A 55 -17.16 -0.68 -12.70
N ALA A 56 -15.83 -0.58 -12.87
CA ALA A 56 -15.15 0.68 -13.05
C ALA A 56 -15.28 1.24 -14.47
N TYR A 57 -15.36 0.35 -15.45
CA TYR A 57 -15.38 0.69 -16.89
C TYR A 57 -16.54 -0.07 -17.58
N PRO A 58 -17.80 0.27 -17.27
CA PRO A 58 -18.97 -0.48 -17.73
C PRO A 58 -19.15 -0.47 -19.26
N ASP A 59 -18.66 0.59 -19.92
CA ASP A 59 -18.77 0.78 -21.36
C ASP A 59 -17.58 0.18 -22.13
N ALA A 60 -16.56 -0.34 -21.42
CA ALA A 60 -15.39 -0.96 -22.05
C ALA A 60 -15.80 -2.22 -22.83
N SER A 61 -15.38 -2.31 -24.05
CA SER A 61 -15.68 -3.37 -25.02
C SER A 61 -14.45 -4.15 -25.48
N HIS A 62 -13.25 -3.61 -25.30
CA HIS A 62 -12.00 -4.20 -25.73
C HIS A 62 -10.93 -4.16 -24.63
N TYR A 63 -10.50 -5.32 -24.17
CA TYR A 63 -9.48 -5.50 -23.14
C TYR A 63 -8.16 -5.94 -23.76
N LEU A 64 -7.08 -5.24 -23.44
CA LEU A 64 -5.71 -5.68 -23.70
C LEU A 64 -5.14 -6.28 -22.42
N ILE A 65 -4.76 -7.55 -22.46
CA ILE A 65 -4.29 -8.28 -21.29
C ILE A 65 -2.82 -8.65 -21.48
N LEU A 66 -1.99 -8.24 -20.52
CA LEU A 66 -0.56 -8.47 -20.52
C LEU A 66 -0.24 -9.57 -19.50
N CYS A 67 0.14 -10.74 -19.98
CA CYS A 67 0.45 -11.91 -19.15
C CYS A 67 1.95 -12.13 -19.05
N GLY A 68 2.45 -12.18 -17.81
CA GLY A 68 3.79 -12.65 -17.50
C GLY A 68 3.87 -14.18 -17.42
N HIS A 69 5.06 -14.67 -17.06
CA HIS A 69 5.35 -16.10 -16.97
C HIS A 69 5.16 -16.70 -15.55
N GLY A 70 4.41 -16.01 -14.68
CA GLY A 70 4.10 -16.44 -13.31
C GLY A 70 2.61 -16.57 -13.06
N ASN A 71 2.23 -16.80 -11.80
CA ASN A 71 0.83 -16.92 -11.39
C ASN A 71 0.02 -15.64 -11.66
N ASN A 72 0.64 -14.44 -11.57
CA ASN A 72 -0.04 -13.21 -11.96
C ASN A 72 -0.47 -13.19 -13.44
N GLY A 73 0.35 -13.79 -14.33
CA GLY A 73 -0.05 -14.07 -15.72
C GLY A 73 -1.19 -15.06 -15.82
N GLY A 74 -1.22 -16.07 -14.92
CA GLY A 74 -2.33 -17.01 -14.76
C GLY A 74 -3.65 -16.30 -14.47
N ASP A 75 -3.66 -15.38 -13.52
CA ASP A 75 -4.82 -14.52 -13.22
C ASP A 75 -5.26 -13.74 -14.47
N GLY A 76 -4.31 -13.25 -15.28
CA GLY A 76 -4.57 -12.59 -16.55
C GLY A 76 -5.30 -13.48 -17.56
N TYR A 77 -4.92 -14.75 -17.70
CA TYR A 77 -5.63 -15.72 -18.56
C TYR A 77 -7.08 -15.96 -18.06
N VAL A 78 -7.29 -16.01 -16.75
CA VAL A 78 -8.63 -16.12 -16.18
C VAL A 78 -9.47 -14.91 -16.53
N VAL A 79 -8.93 -13.69 -16.36
CA VAL A 79 -9.60 -12.43 -16.75
C VAL A 79 -9.96 -12.45 -18.24
N ALA A 80 -9.03 -12.90 -19.11
CA ALA A 80 -9.25 -12.99 -20.54
C ALA A 80 -10.46 -13.90 -20.90
N ARG A 81 -10.51 -15.08 -20.31
CA ARG A 81 -11.60 -16.04 -20.50
C ARG A 81 -12.93 -15.49 -20.04
N LEU A 82 -12.97 -14.82 -18.88
CA LEU A 82 -14.20 -14.20 -18.36
C LEU A 82 -14.67 -13.03 -19.23
N ALA A 83 -13.72 -12.23 -19.75
CA ALA A 83 -14.04 -11.12 -20.64
C ALA A 83 -14.67 -11.61 -21.96
N VAL A 84 -14.12 -12.65 -22.60
CA VAL A 84 -14.71 -13.25 -23.80
C VAL A 84 -16.08 -13.87 -23.50
N ALA A 85 -16.22 -14.57 -22.38
CA ALA A 85 -17.49 -15.15 -21.97
C ALA A 85 -18.57 -14.07 -21.72
N ALA A 86 -18.17 -12.85 -21.35
CA ALA A 86 -19.05 -11.69 -21.22
C ALA A 86 -19.30 -10.93 -22.55
N GLY A 87 -18.81 -11.45 -23.69
CA GLY A 87 -19.00 -10.86 -25.01
C GLY A 87 -18.04 -9.71 -25.35
N LEU A 88 -16.95 -9.55 -24.60
CA LEU A 88 -15.94 -8.51 -24.85
C LEU A 88 -14.86 -9.00 -25.83
N ARG A 89 -14.26 -8.07 -26.55
CA ARG A 89 -13.05 -8.34 -27.32
C ARG A 89 -11.84 -8.39 -26.39
N VAL A 90 -10.96 -9.34 -26.67
CA VAL A 90 -9.73 -9.52 -25.90
C VAL A 90 -8.54 -9.63 -26.86
N THR A 91 -7.54 -8.81 -26.65
CA THR A 91 -6.19 -8.99 -27.17
C THR A 91 -5.30 -9.41 -26.02
N LEU A 92 -4.76 -10.59 -26.07
CA LEU A 92 -3.90 -11.12 -25.01
C LEU A 92 -2.46 -11.26 -25.52
N LEU A 93 -1.53 -10.61 -24.81
CA LEU A 93 -0.10 -10.72 -25.03
C LEU A 93 0.52 -11.54 -23.91
N ALA A 94 1.39 -12.50 -24.23
CA ALA A 94 2.11 -13.25 -23.23
C ALA A 94 3.62 -13.20 -23.48
N LEU A 95 4.36 -13.02 -22.37
CA LEU A 95 5.81 -13.14 -22.39
C LEU A 95 6.22 -14.60 -22.55
N GLU A 96 7.16 -14.85 -23.44
CA GLU A 96 7.76 -16.17 -23.62
C GLU A 96 8.87 -16.41 -22.61
N SER A 97 9.08 -17.68 -22.26
CA SER A 97 10.17 -18.12 -21.39
C SER A 97 10.51 -19.59 -21.70
N ASP A 98 11.79 -19.95 -21.61
CA ASP A 98 12.27 -21.33 -21.73
C ASP A 98 11.88 -22.19 -20.51
N LYS A 99 11.39 -21.60 -19.43
CA LYS A 99 10.96 -22.33 -18.24
C LYS A 99 9.49 -22.73 -18.37
N PRO A 100 9.07 -23.87 -17.80
CA PRO A 100 7.66 -24.21 -17.73
C PRO A 100 6.90 -23.18 -16.91
N LEU A 101 5.64 -22.94 -17.25
CA LEU A 101 4.71 -22.15 -16.41
C LEU A 101 4.50 -22.87 -15.06
N PRO A 102 4.23 -22.11 -13.97
CA PRO A 102 3.61 -22.70 -12.78
C PRO A 102 2.37 -23.50 -13.14
N GLU A 103 2.06 -24.53 -12.37
CA GLU A 103 0.99 -25.49 -12.68
C GLU A 103 -0.35 -24.76 -12.91
N GLU A 104 -0.75 -23.89 -12.01
CA GLU A 104 -2.01 -23.16 -12.05
C GLU A 104 -2.07 -22.19 -13.24
N ALA A 105 -0.97 -21.50 -13.51
CA ALA A 105 -0.86 -20.61 -14.67
C ALA A 105 -0.91 -21.39 -15.99
N GLY A 106 -0.33 -22.59 -16.01
CA GLY A 106 -0.44 -23.52 -17.14
C GLY A 106 -1.89 -23.94 -17.39
N MET A 107 -2.61 -24.33 -16.33
CA MET A 107 -4.02 -24.69 -16.40
C MET A 107 -4.89 -23.51 -16.91
N ALA A 108 -4.62 -22.29 -16.42
CA ALA A 108 -5.33 -21.10 -16.85
C ALA A 108 -5.09 -20.77 -18.32
N ARG A 109 -3.82 -20.91 -18.77
CA ARG A 109 -3.44 -20.73 -20.18
C ARG A 109 -4.12 -21.77 -21.09
N GLU A 110 -4.13 -23.04 -20.68
CA GLU A 110 -4.80 -24.12 -21.43
C GLU A 110 -6.32 -23.87 -21.51
N ALA A 111 -6.95 -23.47 -20.41
CA ALA A 111 -8.35 -23.11 -20.38
C ALA A 111 -8.68 -21.93 -21.32
N TRP A 112 -7.79 -20.95 -21.43
CA TRP A 112 -7.90 -19.85 -22.41
C TRP A 112 -7.87 -20.37 -23.85
N LEU A 113 -6.89 -21.20 -24.18
CA LEU A 113 -6.74 -21.76 -25.53
C LEU A 113 -7.93 -22.66 -25.90
N ASN A 114 -8.41 -23.49 -24.98
CA ASN A 114 -9.57 -24.36 -25.15
C ASN A 114 -10.88 -23.57 -25.36
N ALA A 115 -10.96 -22.34 -24.84
CA ALA A 115 -12.06 -21.41 -25.11
C ALA A 115 -11.94 -20.70 -26.47
N GLY A 116 -10.96 -21.07 -27.32
CA GLY A 116 -10.70 -20.45 -28.61
C GLY A 116 -9.89 -19.15 -28.54
N GLY A 117 -9.29 -18.87 -27.40
CA GLY A 117 -8.46 -17.68 -27.19
C GLY A 117 -7.13 -17.75 -27.98
N ILE A 118 -6.66 -16.60 -28.42
CA ILE A 118 -5.40 -16.42 -29.12
C ILE A 118 -4.39 -15.75 -28.21
N ILE A 119 -3.15 -16.22 -28.23
CA ILE A 119 -2.02 -15.61 -27.54
C ILE A 119 -1.13 -14.96 -28.59
N HIS A 120 -0.93 -13.65 -28.45
CA HIS A 120 -0.06 -12.88 -29.33
C HIS A 120 1.31 -12.66 -28.68
N ALA A 121 2.31 -12.51 -29.54
CA ALA A 121 3.65 -12.11 -29.11
C ALA A 121 3.64 -10.64 -28.61
N PRO A 122 4.56 -10.27 -27.69
CA PRO A 122 4.57 -8.93 -27.08
C PRO A 122 4.82 -7.78 -28.07
N ASP A 123 5.43 -8.06 -29.22
CA ASP A 123 5.88 -7.09 -30.23
C ASP A 123 4.81 -6.69 -31.26
N ILE A 124 3.61 -7.27 -31.19
CA ILE A 124 2.53 -6.87 -32.11
C ILE A 124 2.17 -5.37 -31.97
N VAL A 125 1.60 -4.82 -33.02
CA VAL A 125 0.93 -3.50 -32.94
C VAL A 125 -0.33 -3.64 -32.09
N TRP A 126 -0.44 -2.85 -31.04
CA TRP A 126 -1.63 -2.85 -30.19
C TRP A 126 -2.82 -2.24 -30.92
N PRO A 127 -4.02 -2.77 -30.75
CA PRO A 127 -5.22 -2.13 -31.30
C PRO A 127 -5.40 -0.72 -30.75
N GLU A 128 -5.82 0.20 -31.61
CA GLU A 128 -6.07 1.60 -31.23
C GLU A 128 -7.32 1.78 -30.35
N ASP A 129 -8.24 0.81 -30.40
CA ASP A 129 -9.55 0.84 -29.72
C ASP A 129 -9.55 0.03 -28.40
N VAL A 130 -8.42 -0.06 -27.73
CA VAL A 130 -8.33 -0.66 -26.40
C VAL A 130 -8.94 0.28 -25.38
N ASP A 131 -9.91 -0.22 -24.60
CA ASP A 131 -10.60 0.54 -23.56
C ASP A 131 -10.00 0.33 -22.17
N VAL A 132 -9.42 -0.85 -21.90
CA VAL A 132 -8.81 -1.22 -20.62
C VAL A 132 -7.58 -2.10 -20.86
N ILE A 133 -6.49 -1.80 -20.15
CA ILE A 133 -5.31 -2.66 -20.08
C ILE A 133 -5.34 -3.40 -18.77
N VAL A 134 -5.08 -4.71 -18.78
CA VAL A 134 -4.93 -5.53 -17.58
C VAL A 134 -3.47 -5.94 -17.43
N ASP A 135 -2.86 -5.53 -16.34
CA ASP A 135 -1.46 -5.85 -16.01
C ASP A 135 -1.37 -7.11 -15.16
N GLY A 136 -0.97 -8.21 -15.77
CA GLY A 136 -0.59 -9.48 -15.16
C GLY A 136 0.85 -9.86 -15.43
N LEU A 137 1.77 -8.88 -15.69
CA LEU A 137 3.15 -9.18 -16.08
C LEU A 137 3.99 -9.72 -14.93
N LEU A 138 3.99 -9.03 -13.77
CA LEU A 138 4.79 -9.37 -12.60
C LEU A 138 3.91 -9.32 -11.35
N GLY A 139 4.09 -10.29 -10.45
CA GLY A 139 3.43 -10.31 -9.14
C GLY A 139 4.40 -9.98 -8.00
N THR A 140 4.10 -10.49 -6.80
CA THR A 140 4.81 -10.21 -5.54
C THR A 140 6.27 -10.69 -5.50
N GLY A 141 6.71 -11.48 -6.47
CA GLY A 141 8.07 -12.05 -6.52
C GLY A 141 9.17 -11.12 -7.04
N LEU A 142 8.86 -9.84 -7.30
CA LEU A 142 9.84 -8.90 -7.83
C LEU A 142 10.88 -8.52 -6.76
N MET A 143 12.17 -8.76 -7.05
CA MET A 143 13.31 -8.43 -6.18
C MET A 143 14.32 -7.47 -6.81
N ARG A 144 14.20 -7.16 -8.09
CA ARG A 144 15.11 -6.31 -8.88
C ARG A 144 14.36 -5.64 -10.02
N ALA A 145 15.03 -4.75 -10.76
CA ALA A 145 14.43 -4.10 -11.94
C ALA A 145 13.84 -5.15 -12.92
N PRO A 146 12.68 -4.85 -13.53
CA PRO A 146 12.13 -5.64 -14.60
C PRO A 146 13.16 -5.84 -15.74
N ARG A 147 13.12 -7.00 -16.40
CA ARG A 147 13.95 -7.25 -17.60
C ARG A 147 13.50 -6.31 -18.72
N ASP A 148 14.36 -6.12 -19.71
CA ASP A 148 14.14 -5.15 -20.79
C ASP A 148 12.85 -5.41 -21.58
N ASP A 149 12.49 -6.66 -21.81
CA ASP A 149 11.25 -7.08 -22.47
C ASP A 149 9.99 -6.66 -21.67
N VAL A 150 10.02 -6.88 -20.36
CA VAL A 150 8.95 -6.48 -19.43
C VAL A 150 8.91 -4.94 -19.30
N ALA A 151 10.07 -4.31 -19.17
CA ALA A 151 10.19 -2.87 -19.03
C ALA A 151 9.64 -2.12 -20.27
N ALA A 152 9.86 -2.68 -21.46
CA ALA A 152 9.30 -2.16 -22.70
C ALA A 152 7.76 -2.21 -22.71
N LEU A 153 7.16 -3.33 -22.27
CA LEU A 153 5.69 -3.45 -22.16
C LEU A 153 5.12 -2.51 -21.12
N ILE A 154 5.76 -2.39 -19.95
CA ILE A 154 5.36 -1.42 -18.91
C ILE A 154 5.36 0.00 -19.47
N THR A 155 6.46 0.40 -20.11
CA THR A 155 6.59 1.74 -20.71
C THR A 155 5.52 2.00 -21.75
N ARG A 156 5.21 0.99 -22.57
CA ARG A 156 4.17 1.10 -23.60
C ARG A 156 2.78 1.18 -22.99
N ALA A 157 2.50 0.43 -21.92
CA ALA A 157 1.23 0.48 -21.22
C ALA A 157 0.99 1.85 -20.56
N ASN A 158 2.02 2.41 -19.91
CA ASN A 158 1.93 3.73 -19.29
C ASN A 158 1.75 4.86 -20.32
N ALA A 159 2.26 4.67 -21.55
CA ALA A 159 2.08 5.64 -22.66
C ALA A 159 0.72 5.52 -23.36
N HIS A 160 -0.04 4.46 -23.11
CA HIS A 160 -1.33 4.22 -23.75
C HIS A 160 -2.45 5.02 -23.04
N PRO A 161 -3.44 5.57 -23.77
CA PRO A 161 -4.52 6.35 -23.15
C PRO A 161 -5.51 5.52 -22.31
N ALA A 162 -5.61 4.20 -22.53
CA ALA A 162 -6.50 3.34 -21.77
C ALA A 162 -6.01 3.17 -20.32
N PRO A 163 -6.93 3.18 -19.33
CA PRO A 163 -6.59 2.95 -17.94
C PRO A 163 -6.04 1.53 -17.72
N VAL A 164 -5.05 1.41 -16.82
CA VAL A 164 -4.47 0.13 -16.43
C VAL A 164 -5.11 -0.38 -15.14
N VAL A 165 -5.54 -1.64 -15.14
CA VAL A 165 -5.97 -2.40 -13.97
C VAL A 165 -4.89 -3.42 -13.65
N ALA A 166 -4.17 -3.24 -12.54
CA ALA A 166 -3.10 -4.13 -12.11
C ALA A 166 -3.65 -5.28 -11.26
N LEU A 167 -3.20 -6.50 -11.58
CA LEU A 167 -3.50 -7.71 -10.84
C LEU A 167 -2.51 -7.87 -9.69
N ASP A 168 -3.01 -8.04 -8.50
CA ASP A 168 -2.32 -8.21 -7.23
C ASP A 168 -1.41 -7.04 -6.83
N ILE A 169 -0.49 -6.63 -7.69
CA ILE A 169 0.43 -5.51 -7.50
C ILE A 169 0.84 -4.93 -8.85
N PRO A 170 0.97 -3.60 -9.01
CA PRO A 170 1.48 -3.02 -10.25
C PRO A 170 2.85 -3.59 -10.61
N SER A 171 2.99 -4.10 -11.83
CA SER A 171 4.26 -4.67 -12.31
C SER A 171 5.38 -3.65 -12.22
N GLY A 172 6.47 -4.02 -11.57
CA GLY A 172 7.60 -3.12 -11.29
C GLY A 172 7.63 -2.54 -9.87
N LEU A 173 6.55 -2.67 -9.10
CA LEU A 173 6.50 -2.30 -7.68
C LEU A 173 6.88 -3.50 -6.80
N MET A 174 7.80 -3.32 -5.86
CA MET A 174 8.18 -4.37 -4.90
C MET A 174 7.14 -4.51 -3.80
N ALA A 175 6.57 -5.71 -3.65
CA ALA A 175 5.49 -6.01 -2.71
C ALA A 175 5.85 -5.76 -1.25
N GLN A 176 7.12 -5.86 -0.87
CA GLN A 176 7.59 -5.75 0.49
C GLN A 176 7.92 -4.32 0.91
N THR A 177 8.39 -3.50 -0.02
CA THR A 177 8.99 -2.20 0.32
C THR A 177 8.31 -1.01 -0.36
N GLY A 178 7.53 -1.24 -1.42
CA GLY A 178 7.00 -0.16 -2.26
C GLY A 178 8.06 0.57 -3.09
N VAL A 179 9.24 -0.02 -3.25
CA VAL A 179 10.29 0.51 -4.12
C VAL A 179 10.00 0.11 -5.57
N THR A 180 10.29 0.98 -6.50
CA THR A 180 10.31 0.71 -7.94
C THR A 180 11.77 0.71 -8.41
N PRO A 181 12.42 -0.46 -8.49
CA PRO A 181 13.85 -0.53 -8.83
C PRO A 181 14.14 -0.18 -10.31
N GLY A 182 13.11 -0.05 -11.12
CA GLY A 182 13.13 0.37 -12.51
C GLY A 182 11.81 1.03 -12.88
N VAL A 183 11.33 0.78 -14.09
CA VAL A 183 9.98 1.21 -14.51
C VAL A 183 8.90 0.39 -13.80
N SER A 184 7.76 1.01 -13.56
CA SER A 184 6.59 0.37 -12.96
C SER A 184 5.33 0.78 -13.70
N ILE A 185 4.33 -0.09 -13.74
CA ILE A 185 2.98 0.25 -14.19
C ILE A 185 2.43 1.38 -13.31
N GLU A 186 1.83 2.37 -13.93
CA GLU A 186 1.04 3.43 -13.31
C GLU A 186 -0.44 3.03 -13.40
N ALA A 187 -0.89 2.24 -12.44
CA ALA A 187 -2.24 1.70 -12.47
C ALA A 187 -3.29 2.75 -12.12
N ALA A 188 -4.39 2.79 -12.86
CA ALA A 188 -5.60 3.50 -12.44
C ALA A 188 -6.28 2.80 -11.26
N ARG A 189 -6.18 1.46 -11.24
CA ARG A 189 -6.70 0.59 -10.18
C ARG A 189 -5.78 -0.61 -9.97
N THR A 190 -5.66 -1.02 -8.72
CA THR A 190 -4.98 -2.27 -8.36
C THR A 190 -5.94 -3.15 -7.59
N VAL A 191 -6.05 -4.41 -7.97
CA VAL A 191 -6.87 -5.42 -7.26
C VAL A 191 -5.93 -6.41 -6.62
N THR A 192 -5.77 -6.29 -5.29
CA THR A 192 -4.88 -7.18 -4.53
C THR A 192 -5.67 -8.32 -3.91
N PHE A 193 -5.05 -9.49 -3.86
CA PHE A 193 -5.70 -10.75 -3.48
C PHE A 193 -5.24 -11.22 -2.11
N ILE A 194 -6.13 -11.94 -1.42
CA ILE A 194 -5.96 -12.58 -0.11
C ILE A 194 -5.71 -11.55 0.99
N ALA A 195 -4.56 -10.88 0.98
CA ALA A 195 -4.18 -9.90 2.00
C ALA A 195 -3.43 -8.70 1.42
N LEU A 196 -3.41 -7.60 2.15
CA LEU A 196 -2.61 -6.41 1.80
C LEU A 196 -1.12 -6.71 1.99
N LYS A 197 -0.30 -6.21 1.05
CA LYS A 197 1.15 -6.24 1.10
C LYS A 197 1.69 -4.87 1.50
N PRO A 198 2.80 -4.78 2.28
CA PRO A 198 3.34 -3.49 2.73
C PRO A 198 3.65 -2.54 1.58
N GLY A 199 4.20 -3.07 0.48
CA GLY A 199 4.59 -2.30 -0.69
C GLY A 199 3.43 -1.60 -1.42
N LEU A 200 2.18 -2.01 -1.20
CA LEU A 200 0.99 -1.34 -1.74
C LEU A 200 0.64 -0.04 -1.01
N LEU A 201 1.22 0.18 0.18
CA LEU A 201 0.89 1.30 1.07
C LEU A 201 2.09 2.17 1.41
N THR A 202 3.29 1.80 0.98
CA THR A 202 4.56 2.46 1.31
C THR A 202 5.34 2.84 0.05
N GLY A 203 6.43 3.58 0.23
CA GLY A 203 7.34 3.95 -0.84
C GLY A 203 6.65 4.69 -1.98
N LYS A 204 6.78 4.16 -3.20
CA LYS A 204 6.21 4.69 -4.43
C LYS A 204 4.76 4.26 -4.70
N ALA A 205 4.15 3.49 -3.80
CA ALA A 205 2.80 2.97 -4.01
C ALA A 205 1.77 4.06 -4.36
N ARG A 206 1.85 5.23 -3.71
CA ARG A 206 0.92 6.35 -3.97
C ARG A 206 0.96 6.90 -5.39
N ASP A 207 2.10 6.74 -6.06
CA ASP A 207 2.29 7.21 -7.44
C ASP A 207 1.76 6.18 -8.46
N VAL A 208 1.74 4.88 -8.11
CA VAL A 208 1.56 3.80 -9.10
C VAL A 208 0.39 2.84 -8.84
N VAL A 209 -0.17 2.80 -7.63
CA VAL A 209 -1.23 1.83 -7.26
C VAL A 209 -2.62 2.29 -7.71
N GLY A 210 -2.84 3.60 -7.83
CA GLY A 210 -4.18 4.14 -8.12
C GLY A 210 -5.19 3.81 -7.01
N THR A 211 -6.42 3.49 -7.40
CA THR A 211 -7.44 3.04 -6.43
C THR A 211 -7.21 1.59 -6.06
N LEU A 212 -6.90 1.34 -4.78
CA LEU A 212 -6.65 0.00 -4.25
C LEU A 212 -7.97 -0.71 -3.92
N HIS A 213 -8.15 -1.91 -4.48
CA HIS A 213 -9.22 -2.84 -4.18
C HIS A 213 -8.62 -4.09 -3.54
N HIS A 214 -9.29 -4.63 -2.54
CA HIS A 214 -8.87 -5.87 -1.88
C HIS A 214 -9.99 -6.91 -1.99
N ASN A 215 -9.60 -8.16 -2.27
CA ASN A 215 -10.48 -9.31 -2.21
C ASN A 215 -9.77 -10.47 -1.50
N ALA A 216 -10.35 -10.94 -0.41
CA ALA A 216 -9.80 -12.03 0.39
C ALA A 216 -10.03 -13.43 -0.23
N LEU A 217 -10.69 -13.52 -1.38
CA LEU A 217 -10.99 -14.75 -2.13
C LEU A 217 -11.77 -15.82 -1.32
N GLY A 218 -12.52 -15.40 -0.28
CA GLY A 218 -13.25 -16.27 0.64
C GLY A 218 -12.40 -16.75 1.82
N LEU A 219 -11.20 -16.20 2.03
CA LEU A 219 -10.28 -16.57 3.09
C LEU A 219 -10.39 -15.69 4.34
N GLU A 220 -11.44 -14.87 4.47
CA GLU A 220 -11.62 -13.92 5.57
C GLU A 220 -11.50 -14.60 6.96
N ASN A 221 -12.11 -15.77 7.12
CA ASN A 221 -12.10 -16.51 8.39
C ASN A 221 -10.72 -17.08 8.68
N TRP A 222 -10.02 -17.59 7.67
CA TRP A 222 -8.66 -18.09 7.83
C TRP A 222 -7.71 -16.96 8.22
N LEU A 223 -7.77 -15.82 7.51
CA LEU A 223 -6.97 -14.63 7.79
C LEU A 223 -7.21 -14.07 9.19
N ALA A 224 -8.46 -14.09 9.67
CA ALA A 224 -8.81 -13.61 11.01
C ALA A 224 -8.19 -14.46 12.15
N GLY A 225 -7.86 -15.73 11.87
CA GLY A 225 -7.18 -16.63 12.80
C GLY A 225 -5.65 -16.53 12.81
N GLN A 226 -5.08 -15.67 11.97
CA GLN A 226 -3.62 -15.53 11.84
C GLN A 226 -3.12 -14.25 12.50
N ASP A 227 -1.95 -14.35 13.13
CA ASP A 227 -1.25 -13.19 13.67
C ASP A 227 -0.44 -12.49 12.57
N THR A 228 -0.65 -11.18 12.42
CA THR A 228 0.15 -10.33 11.52
C THR A 228 0.94 -9.31 12.32
N HIS A 229 2.22 -9.11 11.96
CA HIS A 229 3.10 -8.18 12.66
C HIS A 229 2.91 -6.72 12.25
N ILE A 230 2.20 -6.46 11.16
CA ILE A 230 1.97 -5.11 10.63
C ILE A 230 0.47 -4.84 10.60
N THR A 231 0.08 -3.74 11.22
CA THR A 231 -1.31 -3.28 11.23
C THR A 231 -1.40 -1.88 10.62
N ARG A 232 -2.27 -1.73 9.63
CA ARG A 232 -2.71 -0.43 9.14
C ARG A 232 -3.81 0.09 10.06
N PHE A 233 -3.79 1.36 10.35
CA PHE A 233 -4.91 2.01 11.06
C PHE A 233 -5.53 3.11 10.22
N ASP A 234 -6.79 3.41 10.49
CA ASP A 234 -7.55 4.53 9.94
C ASP A 234 -8.51 5.09 11.00
N ALA A 235 -9.34 6.04 10.58
CA ALA A 235 -10.27 6.71 11.48
C ALA A 235 -11.23 5.76 12.22
N SER A 236 -11.50 4.56 11.71
CA SER A 236 -12.41 3.60 12.36
C SER A 236 -11.85 3.04 13.67
N LEU A 237 -10.52 3.01 13.82
CA LEU A 237 -9.85 2.55 15.04
C LEU A 237 -9.66 3.66 16.07
N LEU A 238 -9.77 4.93 15.68
CA LEU A 238 -9.49 6.06 16.58
C LEU A 238 -10.38 6.05 17.82
N ALA A 239 -11.63 5.63 17.69
CA ALA A 239 -12.56 5.57 18.83
C ALA A 239 -12.12 4.58 19.93
N GLN A 240 -11.34 3.56 19.56
CA GLN A 240 -10.79 2.59 20.51
C GLN A 240 -9.60 3.15 21.30
N TRP A 241 -8.81 4.03 20.67
CA TRP A 241 -7.60 4.62 21.26
C TRP A 241 -7.85 5.97 21.90
N LEU A 242 -8.89 6.68 21.45
CA LEU A 242 -9.24 8.02 21.90
C LEU A 242 -10.66 8.03 22.49
N PRO A 243 -10.86 7.43 23.67
CA PRO A 243 -12.16 7.47 24.33
C PRO A 243 -12.51 8.92 24.71
N PRO A 244 -13.81 9.27 24.80
CA PRO A 244 -14.25 10.58 25.25
C PRO A 244 -13.65 10.94 26.61
N ARG A 245 -13.15 12.16 26.73
CA ARG A 245 -12.59 12.67 27.98
C ARG A 245 -13.68 12.92 29.02
N ARG A 246 -13.37 12.66 30.28
CA ARG A 246 -14.27 13.03 31.38
C ARG A 246 -14.33 14.56 31.49
N PRO A 247 -15.50 15.18 31.76
CA PRO A 247 -15.59 16.61 31.94
C PRO A 247 -14.72 17.18 33.09
N THR A 248 -14.38 16.35 34.06
CA THR A 248 -13.53 16.70 35.21
C THR A 248 -12.04 16.45 34.98
N SER A 249 -11.63 15.97 33.80
CA SER A 249 -10.23 15.73 33.53
C SER A 249 -9.46 17.04 33.30
N HIS A 250 -8.18 17.03 33.65
CA HIS A 250 -7.26 18.16 33.45
C HIS A 250 -6.05 17.74 32.58
N LYS A 251 -5.25 18.71 32.19
CA LYS A 251 -4.10 18.46 31.29
C LYS A 251 -3.13 17.42 31.81
N GLY A 252 -2.97 17.25 33.10
CA GLY A 252 -2.10 16.25 33.72
C GLY A 252 -2.56 14.81 33.51
N ASP A 253 -3.87 14.58 33.22
CA ASP A 253 -4.45 13.24 33.00
C ASP A 253 -4.25 12.74 31.55
N HIS A 254 -3.71 13.58 30.66
CA HIS A 254 -3.64 13.32 29.22
C HIS A 254 -2.22 13.12 28.71
N GLY A 255 -1.34 12.64 29.58
CA GLY A 255 0.04 12.28 29.26
C GLY A 255 1.02 13.44 29.16
N ARG A 256 2.29 13.09 29.29
CA ARG A 256 3.45 13.98 29.28
C ARG A 256 4.34 13.61 28.10
N LEU A 257 4.51 14.57 27.18
CA LEU A 257 5.31 14.36 25.98
C LEU A 257 6.59 15.20 26.04
N LEU A 258 7.73 14.55 25.88
CA LEU A 258 9.01 15.20 25.65
C LEU A 258 9.30 15.26 24.15
N ILE A 259 9.65 16.44 23.63
CA ILE A 259 10.06 16.60 22.23
C ILE A 259 11.48 17.15 22.20
N ILE A 260 12.39 16.49 21.48
CA ILE A 260 13.79 16.84 21.34
C ILE A 260 14.12 17.11 19.87
N GLY A 261 14.65 18.32 19.57
CA GLY A 261 15.02 18.70 18.21
C GLY A 261 15.17 20.19 18.01
N GLY A 262 14.98 20.67 16.78
CA GLY A 262 15.05 22.07 16.44
C GLY A 262 16.48 22.61 16.50
N ASP A 263 17.39 22.09 15.71
CA ASP A 263 18.72 22.67 15.48
C ASP A 263 18.61 24.01 14.76
N ARG A 264 19.73 24.68 14.56
CA ARG A 264 19.81 25.99 13.91
C ARG A 264 19.09 25.99 12.56
N GLY A 265 18.21 26.96 12.37
CA GLY A 265 17.39 27.09 11.15
C GLY A 265 16.21 26.15 11.05
N THR A 266 15.95 25.25 12.00
CA THR A 266 14.87 24.27 11.98
C THR A 266 13.88 24.41 13.16
N ALA A 267 13.81 25.57 13.79
CA ALA A 267 12.87 25.87 14.87
C ALA A 267 11.40 25.59 14.50
N GLY A 268 11.06 25.79 13.22
CA GLY A 268 9.71 25.52 12.70
C GLY A 268 9.31 24.06 12.82
N ALA A 269 10.23 23.11 12.58
CA ALA A 269 9.94 21.68 12.64
C ALA A 269 9.52 21.24 14.06
N ILE A 270 10.31 21.62 15.07
CA ILE A 270 10.00 21.24 16.46
C ILE A 270 8.76 21.97 16.98
N ARG A 271 8.53 23.23 16.59
CA ARG A 271 7.31 23.97 16.91
C ARG A 271 6.08 23.27 16.34
N MET A 272 6.10 22.91 15.05
CA MET A 272 5.00 22.20 14.39
C MET A 272 4.71 20.86 15.07
N THR A 273 5.73 20.15 15.53
CA THR A 273 5.57 18.91 16.29
C THR A 273 4.84 19.16 17.62
N GLY A 274 5.25 20.20 18.37
CA GLY A 274 4.57 20.60 19.60
C GLY A 274 3.11 21.00 19.36
N GLU A 275 2.83 21.78 18.31
CA GLU A 275 1.46 22.16 17.93
C GLU A 275 0.61 20.95 17.53
N ALA A 276 1.18 20.02 16.75
CA ALA A 276 0.50 18.78 16.37
C ALA A 276 0.14 17.94 17.61
N ALA A 277 1.07 17.81 18.56
CA ALA A 277 0.86 17.08 19.79
C ALA A 277 -0.26 17.72 20.66
N LEU A 278 -0.30 19.06 20.80
CA LEU A 278 -1.39 19.75 21.48
C LEU A 278 -2.74 19.48 20.81
N ARG A 279 -2.80 19.59 19.48
CA ARG A 279 -4.03 19.37 18.70
C ARG A 279 -4.47 17.90 18.73
N SER A 280 -3.54 16.97 18.84
CA SER A 280 -3.84 15.54 19.00
C SER A 280 -4.25 15.17 20.43
N GLY A 281 -4.13 16.13 21.38
CA GLY A 281 -4.64 15.99 22.73
C GLY A 281 -3.62 15.62 23.79
N ALA A 282 -2.31 15.72 23.54
CA ALA A 282 -1.32 15.60 24.61
C ALA A 282 -1.55 16.63 25.69
N GLY A 283 -1.44 16.21 26.96
CA GLY A 283 -1.79 17.05 28.11
C GLY A 283 -0.70 18.06 28.46
N LEU A 284 0.54 17.62 28.59
CA LEU A 284 1.70 18.43 28.91
C LEU A 284 2.82 18.15 27.91
N ILE A 285 3.40 19.19 27.35
CA ILE A 285 4.45 19.06 26.34
C ILE A 285 5.67 19.86 26.76
N ARG A 286 6.80 19.16 26.93
CA ARG A 286 8.12 19.74 27.13
C ARG A 286 8.92 19.67 25.84
N VAL A 287 9.54 20.77 25.44
CA VAL A 287 10.35 20.90 24.24
C VAL A 287 11.80 21.19 24.64
N LEU A 288 12.74 20.39 24.21
CA LEU A 288 14.17 20.64 24.35
C LEU A 288 14.75 21.01 22.98
N THR A 289 15.31 22.20 22.89
CA THR A 289 15.79 22.78 21.63
C THR A 289 16.98 23.70 21.85
N ARG A 290 17.50 24.33 20.80
CA ARG A 290 18.50 25.40 20.90
C ARG A 290 17.92 26.59 21.66
N SER A 291 18.77 27.27 22.47
CA SER A 291 18.37 28.44 23.25
C SER A 291 17.74 29.56 22.42
N GLU A 292 18.24 29.79 21.20
CA GLU A 292 17.72 30.80 20.28
C GLU A 292 16.29 30.50 19.78
N ASN A 293 15.81 29.27 19.88
CA ASN A 293 14.48 28.88 19.46
C ASN A 293 13.41 29.04 20.55
N ILE A 294 13.82 29.23 21.81
CA ILE A 294 12.89 29.26 22.96
C ILE A 294 11.88 30.41 22.81
N SER A 295 12.36 31.64 22.67
CA SER A 295 11.51 32.81 22.59
C SER A 295 10.53 32.78 21.40
N PRO A 296 10.95 32.44 20.15
CA PRO A 296 10.03 32.33 19.02
C PRO A 296 8.96 31.27 19.21
N ILE A 297 9.28 30.14 19.84
CA ILE A 297 8.32 29.04 20.04
C ILE A 297 7.29 29.44 21.10
N ILE A 298 7.74 29.96 22.25
CA ILE A 298 6.83 30.38 23.33
C ILE A 298 5.92 31.54 22.87
N THR A 299 6.46 32.50 22.13
CA THR A 299 5.65 33.62 21.59
C THR A 299 4.51 33.13 20.72
N ALA A 300 4.75 32.09 19.94
CA ALA A 300 3.76 31.55 19.03
C ALA A 300 2.81 30.52 19.70
N ARG A 301 3.31 29.78 20.72
CA ARG A 301 2.56 28.75 21.45
C ARG A 301 2.97 28.71 22.93
N PRO A 302 2.35 29.56 23.76
CA PRO A 302 2.70 29.68 25.17
C PRO A 302 2.35 28.44 26.01
N GLU A 303 1.55 27.52 25.47
CA GLU A 303 1.22 26.26 26.14
C GLU A 303 2.40 25.25 26.14
N LEU A 304 3.40 25.44 25.26
CA LEU A 304 4.60 24.60 25.20
C LEU A 304 5.61 25.01 26.28
N MET A 305 6.09 24.04 27.06
CA MET A 305 7.17 24.24 28.04
C MET A 305 8.50 24.06 27.34
N VAL A 306 9.10 25.14 26.89
CA VAL A 306 10.32 25.11 26.05
C VAL A 306 11.56 25.43 26.89
N HIS A 307 12.55 24.56 26.81
CA HIS A 307 13.83 24.67 27.51
C HIS A 307 15.01 24.45 26.54
N GLU A 308 16.16 24.97 26.99
CA GLU A 308 17.41 24.68 26.28
C GLU A 308 17.75 23.19 26.39
N LEU A 309 18.21 22.61 25.28
CA LEU A 309 18.69 21.24 25.25
C LEU A 309 20.08 21.17 25.87
N THR A 310 20.14 20.58 27.05
CA THR A 310 21.38 20.25 27.77
C THR A 310 21.34 18.77 28.16
N PRO A 311 22.50 18.13 28.45
CA PRO A 311 22.50 16.73 28.93
C PRO A 311 21.62 16.51 30.15
N GLN A 312 21.65 17.44 31.11
CA GLN A 312 20.83 17.39 32.31
C GLN A 312 19.34 17.52 31.97
N ALA A 313 18.97 18.45 31.07
CA ALA A 313 17.57 18.63 30.66
C ALA A 313 16.99 17.41 29.95
N ILE A 314 17.82 16.65 29.23
CA ILE A 314 17.44 15.36 28.63
C ILE A 314 17.13 14.36 29.73
N GLU A 315 18.01 14.15 30.70
CA GLU A 315 17.81 13.22 31.82
C GLU A 315 16.53 13.53 32.59
N GLU A 316 16.35 14.78 33.04
CA GLU A 316 15.13 15.23 33.72
C GLU A 316 13.87 15.11 32.85
N GLY A 317 14.03 15.30 31.55
CA GLY A 317 12.94 15.17 30.57
C GLY A 317 12.50 13.73 30.37
N LEU A 318 13.46 12.80 30.29
CA LEU A 318 13.19 11.36 30.14
C LEU A 318 12.52 10.78 31.38
N GLU A 319 12.94 11.17 32.59
CA GLU A 319 12.29 10.74 33.85
C GLU A 319 10.85 11.30 33.97
N TRP A 320 10.61 12.47 33.40
CA TRP A 320 9.30 13.13 33.50
C TRP A 320 8.29 12.62 32.46
N ALA A 321 8.73 12.20 31.26
CA ALA A 321 7.87 11.95 30.10
C ALA A 321 7.28 10.54 30.10
N ASP A 322 6.02 10.42 29.66
CA ASP A 322 5.40 9.14 29.33
C ASP A 322 5.78 8.71 27.91
N VAL A 323 6.02 9.68 27.00
CA VAL A 323 6.40 9.47 25.59
C VAL A 323 7.46 10.46 25.18
N VAL A 324 8.42 10.02 24.36
CA VAL A 324 9.49 10.83 23.80
C VAL A 324 9.40 10.87 22.28
N VAL A 325 9.50 12.07 21.71
CA VAL A 325 9.67 12.31 20.28
C VAL A 325 11.00 12.97 20.05
N ILE A 326 11.91 12.33 19.35
CA ILE A 326 13.22 12.87 18.97
C ILE A 326 13.36 12.85 17.45
N GLY A 327 13.93 13.94 16.87
CA GLY A 327 14.19 13.99 15.44
C GLY A 327 13.71 15.24 14.71
N PRO A 328 12.55 15.85 15.02
CA PRO A 328 12.06 17.01 14.26
C PRO A 328 13.08 18.16 14.25
N GLY A 329 13.67 18.42 13.09
CA GLY A 329 14.73 19.42 12.96
C GLY A 329 16.01 19.15 13.74
N LEU A 330 16.29 17.91 14.12
CA LEU A 330 17.47 17.52 14.91
C LEU A 330 18.79 17.69 14.12
N GLY A 331 18.72 17.51 12.80
CA GLY A 331 19.88 17.55 11.91
C GLY A 331 20.76 16.30 12.05
N GLN A 332 21.88 16.31 11.30
CA GLN A 332 22.86 15.21 11.28
C GLN A 332 24.25 15.65 11.80
N GLN A 333 24.31 16.86 12.36
CA GLN A 333 25.54 17.41 12.93
C GLN A 333 25.78 16.85 14.34
N GLU A 334 26.93 17.17 14.92
CA GLU A 334 27.38 16.66 16.21
C GLU A 334 26.34 16.88 17.33
N TRP A 335 25.74 18.07 17.38
CA TRP A 335 24.70 18.40 18.36
C TRP A 335 23.50 17.42 18.34
N GLY A 336 22.98 17.12 17.14
CA GLY A 336 21.87 16.20 16.99
C GLY A 336 22.23 14.76 17.33
N LYS A 337 23.45 14.33 16.94
CA LYS A 337 23.96 13.00 17.27
C LYS A 337 24.13 12.80 18.77
N GLN A 338 24.71 13.79 19.46
CA GLN A 338 24.87 13.74 20.92
C GLN A 338 23.53 13.73 21.65
N ALA A 339 22.54 14.50 21.16
CA ALA A 339 21.20 14.50 21.72
C ALA A 339 20.52 13.12 21.56
N LEU A 340 20.67 12.47 20.40
CA LEU A 340 20.12 11.14 20.15
C LEU A 340 20.78 10.10 21.05
N GLN A 341 22.12 10.06 21.09
CA GLN A 341 22.88 9.11 21.94
C GLN A 341 22.55 9.24 23.43
N LYS A 342 22.23 10.46 23.88
CA LYS A 342 21.89 10.69 25.29
C LYS A 342 20.45 10.30 25.61
N ALA A 343 19.56 10.28 24.60
CA ALA A 343 18.14 9.96 24.78
C ALA A 343 17.86 8.46 24.58
N GLU A 344 18.77 7.69 24.01
CA GLU A 344 18.76 6.22 23.93
C GLU A 344 19.18 5.57 25.26
#